data_de516f2905c170f41250bd919657f91f
#
_entry.id   de516f2905c170f41250bd919657f91f
#
_cell.length_a   1.000
_cell.length_b   1.000
_cell.length_c   1.000
_cell.angle_alpha   90.00
_cell.angle_beta   90.00
_cell.angle_gamma   90.00
#
_symmetry.space_group_name_H-M   'P 1'
#
loop_
_entity.id
_entity.type
_entity.pdbx_description
1 polymer ?
#
loop_
_entity_poly.entity_id
_entity_poly.type
_entity_poly.pdbx_seq_one_letter_code
_entity_poly.pdbx_strand_id
1 'polypeptide(L)'
;MLRFEHAALLRFSERLLAGGGFPGEDSRLVARLLVKADLRGYPGHGVTRIPSYIAWIEDGTINIREKPKIEREGKISAVVDGSHYIGQVVACEGMALAIRKAKEHGAGIVVLRRAGHTGRLADYMEMAAEAGMIGMGSVSVGSGSTTSYGGMERVTGTNPMAFGVPARNGRQIILDFATAAMSMGEIQKRVAREEAIPEGVMLDARGNPTTDFKTFRGPPRGVFLPFGSYKGSGVALVTEILGGILSGNGLGKNWWDKGGHGVNGVFLQAFAVEEFQALDSFYDKVDELISFVKSRKPAPGYQEIFLPGEMARRREAQQLEQGVEIDEATWANLLRLASELDIREVPKPA
;
A
#
# COMPACT_ATOMS: atom_id res chain seq x y z
N MET A 1 -15.05 -17.50 5.27
CA MET A 1 -15.09 -16.01 5.22
C MET A 1 -16.30 -15.53 6.00
N LEU A 2 -16.13 -14.58 6.89
CA LEU A 2 -17.21 -13.91 7.64
C LEU A 2 -17.50 -12.57 6.96
N ARG A 3 -18.74 -12.07 7.05
CA ARG A 3 -19.13 -10.78 6.49
C ARG A 3 -19.59 -9.85 7.60
N PHE A 4 -19.22 -8.59 7.50
CA PHE A 4 -19.51 -7.58 8.51
C PHE A 4 -20.09 -6.32 7.86
N GLU A 5 -21.05 -5.70 8.51
CA GLU A 5 -21.52 -4.37 8.14
C GLU A 5 -20.33 -3.38 8.22
N HIS A 6 -20.14 -2.58 7.18
CA HIS A 6 -18.98 -1.69 7.00
C HIS A 6 -18.77 -0.76 8.20
N ALA A 7 -19.83 -0.06 8.63
CA ALA A 7 -19.71 0.90 9.72
C ALA A 7 -19.44 0.23 11.07
N ALA A 8 -19.93 -1.01 11.28
CA ALA A 8 -19.66 -1.77 12.50
C ALA A 8 -18.21 -2.24 12.56
N LEU A 9 -17.65 -2.75 11.43
CA LEU A 9 -16.25 -3.13 11.34
C LEU A 9 -15.32 -1.91 11.51
N LEU A 10 -15.69 -0.77 10.93
CA LEU A 10 -14.92 0.48 11.06
C LEU A 10 -14.84 0.94 12.52
N ARG A 11 -15.99 1.02 13.22
CA ARG A 11 -16.02 1.38 14.65
C ARG A 11 -15.23 0.41 15.53
N PHE A 12 -15.31 -0.88 15.23
CA PHE A 12 -14.55 -1.90 15.96
C PHE A 12 -13.04 -1.75 15.74
N SER A 13 -12.61 -1.55 14.48
CA SER A 13 -11.21 -1.31 14.14
C SER A 13 -10.64 -0.04 14.78
N GLU A 14 -11.43 1.04 14.83
CA GLU A 14 -11.06 2.28 15.52
C GLU A 14 -10.85 2.04 17.03
N ARG A 15 -11.74 1.29 17.67
CA ARG A 15 -11.62 0.95 19.10
C ARG A 15 -10.40 0.09 19.39
N LEU A 16 -10.11 -0.91 18.55
CA LEU A 16 -8.91 -1.74 18.69
C LEU A 16 -7.63 -0.89 18.61
N LEU A 17 -7.55 -0.01 17.62
CA LEU A 17 -6.39 0.87 17.45
C LEU A 17 -6.26 1.85 18.63
N ALA A 18 -7.35 2.50 19.03
CA ALA A 18 -7.34 3.42 20.16
C ALA A 18 -6.96 2.71 21.47
N GLY A 19 -7.54 1.52 21.76
CA GLY A 19 -7.17 0.69 22.89
C GLY A 19 -5.72 0.24 22.89
N GLY A 20 -5.14 0.03 21.70
CA GLY A 20 -3.73 -0.30 21.50
C GLY A 20 -2.79 0.91 21.47
N GLY A 21 -3.27 2.10 21.87
CA GLY A 21 -2.45 3.29 22.11
C GLY A 21 -2.39 4.30 20.95
N PHE A 22 -3.11 4.09 19.85
CA PHE A 22 -3.17 5.09 18.76
C PHE A 22 -3.87 6.37 19.24
N PRO A 23 -3.36 7.58 18.92
CA PRO A 23 -4.08 8.83 19.16
C PRO A 23 -5.44 8.84 18.45
N GLY A 24 -6.46 9.50 19.05
CA GLY A 24 -7.85 9.38 18.62
C GLY A 24 -8.13 9.74 17.15
N GLU A 25 -7.50 10.80 16.60
CA GLU A 25 -7.66 11.14 15.18
C GLU A 25 -6.93 10.16 14.26
N ASP A 26 -5.76 9.71 14.69
CA ASP A 26 -4.94 8.77 13.93
C ASP A 26 -5.58 7.38 13.92
N SER A 27 -6.20 6.93 15.03
CA SER A 27 -6.94 5.67 15.08
C SER A 27 -8.09 5.65 14.06
N ARG A 28 -8.84 6.74 13.93
CA ARG A 28 -9.92 6.89 12.94
C ARG A 28 -9.40 6.87 11.51
N LEU A 29 -8.31 7.62 11.23
CA LEU A 29 -7.70 7.64 9.90
C LEU A 29 -7.22 6.24 9.49
N VAL A 30 -6.46 5.59 10.37
CA VAL A 30 -5.88 4.26 10.09
C VAL A 30 -6.98 3.20 9.95
N ALA A 31 -7.98 3.18 10.85
CA ALA A 31 -9.12 2.26 10.73
C ALA A 31 -9.82 2.39 9.38
N ARG A 32 -10.08 3.63 8.93
CA ARG A 32 -10.70 3.90 7.62
C ARG A 32 -9.87 3.35 6.47
N LEU A 33 -8.55 3.55 6.48
CA LEU A 33 -7.66 3.05 5.43
C LEU A 33 -7.56 1.52 5.42
N LEU A 34 -7.52 0.89 6.59
CA LEU A 34 -7.49 -0.57 6.71
C LEU A 34 -8.79 -1.20 6.22
N VAL A 35 -9.94 -0.71 6.67
CA VAL A 35 -11.25 -1.22 6.23
C VAL A 35 -11.47 -0.97 4.73
N LYS A 36 -11.01 0.18 4.21
CA LYS A 36 -11.03 0.46 2.76
C LYS A 36 -10.15 -0.52 1.97
N ALA A 37 -9.02 -0.95 2.54
CA ALA A 37 -8.19 -1.97 1.91
C ALA A 37 -8.92 -3.33 1.82
N ASP A 38 -9.64 -3.73 2.87
CA ASP A 38 -10.47 -4.94 2.86
C ASP A 38 -11.61 -4.83 1.86
N LEU A 39 -12.38 -3.73 1.87
CA LEU A 39 -13.42 -3.43 0.89
C LEU A 39 -12.95 -3.59 -0.55
N ARG A 40 -11.72 -3.19 -0.84
CA ARG A 40 -11.10 -3.25 -2.17
C ARG A 40 -10.41 -4.57 -2.48
N GLY A 41 -10.43 -5.52 -1.54
CA GLY A 41 -9.88 -6.87 -1.71
C GLY A 41 -8.38 -6.98 -1.53
N TYR A 42 -7.79 -6.07 -0.73
CA TYR A 42 -6.40 -6.09 -0.32
C TYR A 42 -6.22 -6.41 1.17
N PRO A 43 -6.68 -7.59 1.66
CA PRO A 43 -6.68 -7.91 3.10
C PRO A 43 -5.27 -7.93 3.71
N GLY A 44 -4.21 -8.11 2.92
CA GLY A 44 -2.82 -7.97 3.39
C GLY A 44 -2.46 -6.56 3.87
N HIS A 45 -3.28 -5.54 3.52
CA HIS A 45 -3.20 -4.16 3.98
C HIS A 45 -4.45 -3.73 4.77
N GLY A 46 -5.34 -4.67 5.09
CA GLY A 46 -6.59 -4.48 5.81
C GLY A 46 -6.46 -4.63 7.32
N VAL A 47 -7.58 -4.92 7.98
CA VAL A 47 -7.68 -5.03 9.44
C VAL A 47 -6.80 -6.13 10.04
N THR A 48 -6.34 -7.08 9.24
CA THR A 48 -5.31 -8.07 9.62
C THR A 48 -4.02 -7.42 10.15
N ARG A 49 -3.78 -6.13 9.85
CA ARG A 49 -2.59 -5.38 10.30
C ARG A 49 -2.70 -4.84 11.73
N ILE A 50 -3.90 -4.71 12.28
CA ILE A 50 -4.12 -4.10 13.59
C ILE A 50 -3.25 -4.73 14.68
N PRO A 51 -3.21 -6.07 14.86
CA PRO A 51 -2.37 -6.68 15.88
C PRO A 51 -0.88 -6.35 15.71
N SER A 52 -0.39 -6.35 14.46
CA SER A 52 1.02 -6.00 14.20
C SER A 52 1.35 -4.55 14.52
N TYR A 53 0.45 -3.62 14.21
CA TYR A 53 0.67 -2.21 14.49
C TYR A 53 0.71 -1.92 15.99
N ILE A 54 -0.15 -2.58 16.77
CA ILE A 54 -0.15 -2.45 18.23
C ILE A 54 1.14 -3.03 18.80
N ALA A 55 1.54 -4.23 18.38
CA ALA A 55 2.81 -4.82 18.78
C ALA A 55 4.02 -3.92 18.45
N TRP A 56 3.98 -3.23 17.30
CA TRP A 56 5.04 -2.28 16.93
C TRP A 56 5.06 -0.98 17.74
N ILE A 57 3.94 -0.60 18.38
CA ILE A 57 3.93 0.47 19.37
C ILE A 57 4.54 -0.03 20.68
N GLU A 58 4.18 -1.24 21.11
CA GLU A 58 4.68 -1.84 22.35
C GLU A 58 6.19 -2.08 22.34
N ASP A 59 6.75 -2.53 21.20
CA ASP A 59 8.17 -2.78 21.02
C ASP A 59 8.99 -1.52 20.63
N GLY A 60 8.30 -0.38 20.42
CA GLY A 60 8.92 0.90 20.07
C GLY A 60 9.31 1.04 18.60
N THR A 61 8.97 0.11 17.73
CA THR A 61 9.16 0.21 16.27
C THR A 61 8.32 1.38 15.70
N ILE A 62 7.10 1.57 16.21
CA ILE A 62 6.28 2.76 15.96
C ILE A 62 6.34 3.67 17.17
N ASN A 63 6.79 4.91 16.95
CA ASN A 63 6.83 5.95 17.98
C ASN A 63 5.62 6.88 17.85
N ILE A 64 4.69 6.80 18.79
CA ILE A 64 3.49 7.67 18.83
C ILE A 64 3.68 8.97 19.61
N ARG A 65 4.86 9.19 20.19
CA ARG A 65 5.16 10.35 21.06
C ARG A 65 5.64 11.56 20.28
N GLU A 66 6.30 11.31 19.13
CA GLU A 66 6.87 12.36 18.29
C GLU A 66 6.13 12.41 16.95
N LYS A 67 5.47 13.54 16.66
CA LYS A 67 4.80 13.79 15.39
C LYS A 67 5.82 14.01 14.26
N PRO A 68 5.44 13.75 12.99
CA PRO A 68 6.29 14.04 11.83
C PRO A 68 6.72 15.52 11.79
N LYS A 69 7.90 15.79 11.25
CA LYS A 69 8.47 17.15 11.15
C LYS A 69 8.98 17.43 9.74
N ILE A 70 8.66 18.61 9.21
CA ILE A 70 9.29 19.10 7.98
C ILE A 70 10.71 19.55 8.34
N GLU A 71 11.72 18.90 7.79
CA GLU A 71 13.14 19.23 8.04
C GLU A 71 13.71 20.18 7.01
N ARG A 72 13.24 20.05 5.78
CA ARG A 72 13.62 20.93 4.67
C ARG A 72 12.40 21.23 3.84
N GLU A 73 12.24 22.48 3.47
CA GLU A 73 11.15 22.92 2.63
C GLU A 73 11.65 23.88 1.55
N GLY A 74 11.34 23.55 0.29
CA GLY A 74 11.52 24.40 -0.88
C GLY A 74 10.16 24.78 -1.46
N LYS A 75 10.13 25.55 -2.55
CA LYS A 75 8.89 25.94 -3.22
C LYS A 75 8.05 24.72 -3.60
N ILE A 76 8.62 23.81 -4.36
CA ILE A 76 7.93 22.60 -4.86
C ILE A 76 8.31 21.32 -4.09
N SER A 77 9.22 21.36 -3.14
CA SER A 77 9.76 20.17 -2.49
C SER A 77 9.71 20.25 -0.98
N ALA A 78 9.66 19.09 -0.31
CA ALA A 78 9.89 18.99 1.12
C ALA A 78 10.52 17.66 1.50
N VAL A 79 11.30 17.66 2.58
CA VAL A 79 11.79 16.47 3.29
C VAL A 79 11.09 16.43 4.64
N VAL A 80 10.37 15.34 4.89
CA VAL A 80 9.65 15.11 6.15
C VAL A 80 10.31 13.94 6.89
N ASP A 81 10.68 14.18 8.11
CA ASP A 81 11.05 13.13 9.05
C ASP A 81 9.79 12.59 9.71
N GLY A 82 9.47 11.34 9.44
CA GLY A 82 8.33 10.66 10.03
C GLY A 82 8.52 10.27 11.50
N SER A 83 9.72 10.41 12.08
CA SER A 83 10.04 10.09 13.49
C SER A 83 9.61 8.68 13.92
N HIS A 84 9.59 7.71 12.99
CA HIS A 84 9.02 6.36 13.16
C HIS A 84 7.53 6.36 13.53
N TYR A 85 6.82 7.43 13.21
CA TYR A 85 5.39 7.54 13.48
C TYR A 85 4.55 6.63 12.57
N ILE A 86 3.24 6.57 12.83
CA ILE A 86 2.26 5.78 12.08
C ILE A 86 2.33 6.10 10.59
N GLY A 87 2.75 5.14 9.78
CA GLY A 87 3.12 5.38 8.38
C GLY A 87 1.98 5.91 7.52
N GLN A 88 0.74 5.46 7.73
CA GLN A 88 -0.41 5.98 7.00
C GLN A 88 -0.68 7.46 7.30
N VAL A 89 -0.49 7.89 8.54
CA VAL A 89 -0.63 9.30 8.95
C VAL A 89 0.43 10.14 8.25
N VAL A 90 1.70 9.72 8.36
CA VAL A 90 2.85 10.42 7.73
C VAL A 90 2.65 10.55 6.21
N ALA A 91 2.17 9.49 5.57
CA ALA A 91 1.98 9.49 4.11
C ALA A 91 0.76 10.33 3.67
N CYS A 92 -0.34 10.34 4.44
CA CYS A 92 -1.46 11.26 4.20
C CYS A 92 -1.03 12.72 4.31
N GLU A 93 -0.30 13.08 5.37
CA GLU A 93 0.22 14.44 5.56
C GLU A 93 1.22 14.82 4.47
N GLY A 94 2.09 13.89 4.07
CA GLY A 94 3.05 14.06 2.99
C GLY A 94 2.37 14.31 1.63
N MET A 95 1.35 13.54 1.28
CA MET A 95 0.60 13.75 0.03
C MET A 95 -0.22 15.05 0.09
N ALA A 96 -0.84 15.37 1.21
CA ALA A 96 -1.53 16.64 1.38
C ALA A 96 -0.58 17.84 1.21
N LEU A 97 0.66 17.73 1.70
CA LEU A 97 1.71 18.75 1.48
C LEU A 97 2.10 18.83 0.00
N ALA A 98 2.28 17.69 -0.69
CA ALA A 98 2.57 17.67 -2.12
C ALA A 98 1.46 18.33 -2.94
N ILE A 99 0.19 18.03 -2.63
CA ILE A 99 -0.99 18.65 -3.27
C ILE A 99 -1.02 20.17 -3.04
N ARG A 100 -0.76 20.64 -1.82
CA ARG A 100 -0.71 22.10 -1.54
C ARG A 100 0.35 22.80 -2.39
N LYS A 101 1.58 22.23 -2.40
CA LYS A 101 2.67 22.78 -3.23
C LYS A 101 2.34 22.75 -4.72
N ALA A 102 1.69 21.68 -5.21
CA ALA A 102 1.26 21.59 -6.59
C ALA A 102 0.18 22.63 -6.94
N LYS A 103 -0.74 22.97 -6.03
CA LYS A 103 -1.70 24.05 -6.21
C LYS A 103 -1.04 25.41 -6.34
N GLU A 104 0.04 25.65 -5.63
CA GLU A 104 0.74 26.95 -5.59
C GLU A 104 1.78 27.11 -6.70
N HIS A 105 2.40 25.99 -7.13
CA HIS A 105 3.60 26.02 -7.98
C HIS A 105 3.55 25.02 -9.14
N GLY A 106 2.42 24.40 -9.43
CA GLY A 106 2.24 23.44 -10.52
C GLY A 106 2.73 22.01 -10.19
N ALA A 107 3.66 21.86 -9.26
CA ALA A 107 4.17 20.56 -8.82
C ALA A 107 4.50 20.56 -7.33
N GLY A 108 4.32 19.41 -6.69
CA GLY A 108 4.75 19.18 -5.31
C GLY A 108 5.45 17.84 -5.18
N ILE A 109 6.64 17.84 -4.59
CA ILE A 109 7.47 16.64 -4.36
C ILE A 109 7.79 16.56 -2.88
N VAL A 110 7.35 15.50 -2.22
CA VAL A 110 7.60 15.28 -0.79
C VAL A 110 8.24 13.92 -0.60
N VAL A 111 9.39 13.89 0.06
CA VAL A 111 10.03 12.66 0.47
C VAL A 111 9.91 12.49 1.97
N LEU A 112 9.60 11.26 2.39
CA LEU A 112 9.44 10.90 3.80
C LEU A 112 10.52 9.90 4.18
N ARG A 113 11.17 10.13 5.29
CA ARG A 113 12.10 9.18 5.90
C ARG A 113 11.60 8.72 7.25
N ARG A 114 12.01 7.55 7.70
CA ARG A 114 11.61 6.98 8.99
C ARG A 114 10.09 6.98 9.18
N ALA A 115 9.34 6.69 8.11
CA ALA A 115 7.90 6.48 8.20
C ALA A 115 7.61 5.03 8.59
N GLY A 116 6.61 4.80 9.43
CA GLY A 116 6.08 3.46 9.68
C GLY A 116 5.51 2.84 8.41
N HIS A 117 4.90 1.65 8.51
CA HIS A 117 4.25 1.00 7.37
C HIS A 117 3.13 1.87 6.80
N THR A 118 3.24 2.19 5.52
CA THR A 118 2.35 3.17 4.85
C THR A 118 1.05 2.59 4.30
N GLY A 119 0.81 1.29 4.43
CA GLY A 119 -0.37 0.66 3.84
C GLY A 119 -0.34 0.64 2.31
N ARG A 120 -1.47 0.91 1.66
CA ARG A 120 -1.60 0.96 0.20
C ARG A 120 -1.20 2.33 -0.33
N LEU A 121 -0.34 2.36 -1.34
CA LEU A 121 0.02 3.61 -2.03
C LEU A 121 -1.16 4.21 -2.81
N ALA A 122 -2.07 3.38 -3.32
CA ALA A 122 -3.27 3.80 -4.03
C ALA A 122 -4.08 4.86 -3.26
N ASP A 123 -4.12 4.80 -1.92
CA ASP A 123 -4.91 5.74 -1.12
C ASP A 123 -4.39 7.18 -1.24
N TYR A 124 -3.08 7.37 -1.33
CA TYR A 124 -2.45 8.70 -1.54
C TYR A 124 -2.57 9.16 -2.98
N MET A 125 -2.55 8.24 -3.94
CA MET A 125 -2.77 8.54 -5.35
C MET A 125 -4.20 9.02 -5.61
N GLU A 126 -5.16 8.46 -4.90
CA GLU A 126 -6.55 8.92 -4.93
C GLU A 126 -6.69 10.34 -4.39
N MET A 127 -5.99 10.68 -3.30
CA MET A 127 -5.98 12.06 -2.78
C MET A 127 -5.53 13.07 -3.84
N ALA A 128 -4.47 12.76 -4.61
CA ALA A 128 -4.01 13.62 -5.69
C ALA A 128 -5.03 13.69 -6.83
N ALA A 129 -5.59 12.55 -7.25
CA ALA A 129 -6.58 12.47 -8.31
C ALA A 129 -7.89 13.19 -7.94
N GLU A 130 -8.36 13.10 -6.70
CA GLU A 130 -9.51 13.85 -6.18
C GLU A 130 -9.28 15.35 -6.18
N ALA A 131 -8.02 15.79 -6.04
CA ALA A 131 -7.62 17.18 -6.14
C ALA A 131 -7.43 17.67 -7.60
N GLY A 132 -7.78 16.87 -8.62
CA GLY A 132 -7.58 17.19 -10.04
C GLY A 132 -6.12 17.09 -10.51
N MET A 133 -5.29 16.35 -9.81
CA MET A 133 -3.85 16.22 -10.05
C MET A 133 -3.44 14.82 -10.44
N ILE A 134 -2.36 14.69 -11.20
CA ILE A 134 -1.70 13.39 -11.37
C ILE A 134 -0.80 13.14 -10.16
N GLY A 135 -1.05 12.02 -9.47
CA GLY A 135 -0.24 11.56 -8.35
C GLY A 135 0.77 10.49 -8.77
N MET A 136 1.94 10.50 -8.15
CA MET A 136 2.94 9.44 -8.27
C MET A 136 3.54 9.16 -6.89
N GLY A 137 3.73 7.90 -6.57
CA GLY A 137 4.35 7.49 -5.30
C GLY A 137 5.19 6.23 -5.42
N SER A 138 6.21 6.14 -4.58
CA SER A 138 7.03 4.92 -4.44
C SER A 138 7.52 4.75 -3.01
N VAL A 139 7.78 3.50 -2.61
CA VAL A 139 8.25 3.16 -1.27
C VAL A 139 9.47 2.24 -1.34
N SER A 140 10.55 2.65 -0.69
CA SER A 140 11.61 1.73 -0.29
C SER A 140 11.21 1.07 1.02
N VAL A 141 10.96 -0.25 0.95
CA VAL A 141 10.49 -1.03 2.10
C VAL A 141 11.67 -1.56 2.89
N GLY A 142 11.69 -1.31 4.19
CA GLY A 142 12.75 -1.75 5.11
C GLY A 142 12.85 -3.28 5.34
N SER A 143 12.16 -4.09 4.55
CA SER A 143 12.22 -5.57 4.64
C SER A 143 12.75 -6.18 3.35
N GLY A 144 13.86 -6.91 3.42
CA GLY A 144 14.42 -7.61 2.27
C GLY A 144 13.62 -8.87 1.91
N SER A 145 13.09 -8.93 0.69
CA SER A 145 12.34 -10.09 0.21
C SER A 145 12.54 -10.42 -1.26
N THR A 146 13.01 -9.46 -2.06
CA THR A 146 13.10 -9.56 -3.52
C THR A 146 14.55 -9.49 -3.97
N THR A 147 14.92 -10.32 -4.94
CA THR A 147 16.23 -10.26 -5.59
C THR A 147 16.23 -9.32 -6.79
N SER A 148 17.40 -8.96 -7.29
CA SER A 148 17.55 -8.31 -8.60
C SER A 148 17.61 -9.36 -9.72
N TYR A 149 17.38 -8.91 -10.96
CA TYR A 149 17.53 -9.77 -12.13
C TYR A 149 18.93 -10.39 -12.21
N GLY A 150 18.98 -11.71 -12.33
CA GLY A 150 20.22 -12.48 -12.32
C GLY A 150 20.79 -12.79 -10.93
N GLY A 151 20.16 -12.30 -9.85
CA GLY A 151 20.56 -12.56 -8.48
C GLY A 151 19.77 -13.70 -7.82
N MET A 152 20.28 -14.20 -6.70
CA MET A 152 19.60 -15.18 -5.85
C MET A 152 19.53 -14.77 -4.38
N GLU A 153 20.05 -13.60 -4.03
CA GLU A 153 20.02 -13.06 -2.69
C GLU A 153 19.08 -11.84 -2.59
N ARG A 154 18.65 -11.52 -1.38
CA ARG A 154 17.80 -10.36 -1.10
C ARG A 154 18.53 -9.07 -1.45
N VAL A 155 17.87 -8.20 -2.21
CA VAL A 155 18.40 -6.87 -2.60
C VAL A 155 17.47 -5.76 -2.12
N THR A 156 16.16 -5.90 -2.36
CA THR A 156 15.14 -4.91 -1.99
C THR A 156 13.98 -5.57 -1.26
N GLY A 157 13.10 -4.76 -0.71
CA GLY A 157 11.74 -5.18 -0.35
C GLY A 157 10.88 -5.40 -1.59
N THR A 158 9.56 -5.38 -1.43
CA THR A 158 8.61 -5.42 -2.54
C THR A 158 8.50 -4.09 -3.28
N ASN A 159 9.10 -3.05 -2.76
CA ASN A 159 9.30 -1.70 -3.30
C ASN A 159 8.20 -1.26 -4.28
N PRO A 160 6.97 -0.97 -3.78
CA PRO A 160 5.85 -0.66 -4.64
C PRO A 160 5.97 0.72 -5.28
N MET A 161 5.29 0.86 -6.44
CA MET A 161 5.11 2.11 -7.15
C MET A 161 3.62 2.30 -7.47
N ALA A 162 3.15 3.55 -7.43
CA ALA A 162 1.76 3.86 -7.72
C ALA A 162 1.60 5.15 -8.52
N PHE A 163 0.51 5.20 -9.30
CA PHE A 163 0.09 6.37 -10.08
C PHE A 163 -1.42 6.58 -9.92
N GLY A 164 -1.82 7.84 -9.84
CA GLY A 164 -3.21 8.25 -9.84
C GLY A 164 -3.45 9.30 -10.93
N VAL A 165 -4.42 9.04 -11.80
CA VAL A 165 -4.82 9.98 -12.85
C VAL A 165 -6.25 10.41 -12.60
N PRO A 166 -6.53 11.74 -12.51
CA PRO A 166 -7.87 12.24 -12.27
C PRO A 166 -8.75 11.99 -13.49
N ALA A 167 -10.03 11.69 -13.23
CA ALA A 167 -11.05 11.50 -14.26
C ALA A 167 -12.41 11.88 -13.70
N ARG A 168 -13.40 12.11 -14.58
CA ARG A 168 -14.77 12.46 -14.18
C ARG A 168 -15.46 11.28 -13.48
N ASN A 169 -16.43 11.61 -12.66
CA ASN A 169 -17.38 10.66 -12.08
C ASN A 169 -16.73 9.48 -11.33
N GLY A 170 -15.62 9.73 -10.63
CA GLY A 170 -14.93 8.69 -9.85
C GLY A 170 -14.25 7.60 -10.68
N ARG A 171 -14.06 7.82 -11.99
CA ARG A 171 -13.40 6.86 -12.89
C ARG A 171 -11.88 7.00 -12.93
N GLN A 172 -11.27 7.55 -11.88
CA GLN A 172 -9.81 7.72 -11.80
C GLN A 172 -9.09 6.42 -12.18
N ILE A 173 -7.97 6.56 -12.89
CA ILE A 173 -7.08 5.43 -13.17
C ILE A 173 -6.07 5.36 -12.03
N ILE A 174 -6.13 4.31 -11.22
CA ILE A 174 -5.27 4.09 -10.07
C ILE A 174 -4.46 2.83 -10.27
N LEU A 175 -3.18 2.98 -10.52
CA LEU A 175 -2.22 1.89 -10.64
C LEU A 175 -1.41 1.83 -9.34
N ASP A 176 -1.39 0.68 -8.68
CA ASP A 176 -0.59 0.40 -7.49
C ASP A 176 -0.11 -1.05 -7.55
N PHE A 177 1.20 -1.24 -7.57
CA PHE A 177 1.81 -2.55 -7.75
C PHE A 177 3.14 -2.68 -7.01
N ALA A 178 3.38 -3.89 -6.49
CA ALA A 178 4.69 -4.29 -6.00
C ALA A 178 5.65 -4.57 -7.16
N THR A 179 6.95 -4.34 -6.98
CA THR A 179 7.97 -4.72 -7.97
C THR A 179 8.36 -6.18 -7.90
N ALA A 180 7.97 -6.90 -6.85
CA ALA A 180 8.00 -8.36 -6.81
C ALA A 180 6.96 -8.97 -7.75
N ALA A 181 7.22 -10.16 -8.29
CA ALA A 181 6.31 -10.88 -9.19
C ALA A 181 4.96 -11.21 -8.54
N MET A 182 4.93 -11.38 -7.24
CA MET A 182 3.72 -11.57 -6.44
C MET A 182 3.91 -11.00 -5.03
N SER A 183 2.85 -10.49 -4.43
CA SER A 183 2.89 -10.02 -3.05
C SER A 183 2.86 -11.20 -2.06
N MET A 184 3.44 -11.01 -0.88
CA MET A 184 3.38 -12.02 0.19
C MET A 184 1.92 -12.34 0.58
N GLY A 185 1.04 -11.33 0.62
CA GLY A 185 -0.36 -11.53 0.94
C GLY A 185 -1.11 -12.40 -0.08
N GLU A 186 -0.80 -12.26 -1.37
CA GLU A 186 -1.39 -13.09 -2.42
C GLU A 186 -0.89 -14.53 -2.34
N ILE A 187 0.39 -14.73 -2.05
CA ILE A 187 0.94 -16.09 -1.85
C ILE A 187 0.28 -16.77 -0.64
N GLN A 188 0.14 -16.05 0.48
CA GLN A 188 -0.51 -16.59 1.67
C GLN A 188 -1.97 -16.97 1.41
N LYS A 189 -2.71 -16.19 0.63
CA LYS A 189 -4.07 -16.54 0.20
C LYS A 189 -4.11 -17.81 -0.63
N ARG A 190 -3.19 -17.97 -1.60
CA ARG A 190 -3.10 -19.18 -2.42
C ARG A 190 -2.78 -20.40 -1.58
N VAL A 191 -1.81 -20.27 -0.67
CA VAL A 191 -1.45 -21.36 0.26
C VAL A 191 -2.66 -21.75 1.14
N ALA A 192 -3.39 -20.78 1.68
CA ALA A 192 -4.59 -21.03 2.50
C ALA A 192 -5.74 -21.66 1.74
N ARG A 193 -5.80 -21.48 0.42
CA ARG A 193 -6.81 -22.06 -0.48
C ARG A 193 -6.33 -23.32 -1.19
N GLU A 194 -5.12 -23.81 -0.89
CA GLU A 194 -4.48 -24.93 -1.60
C GLU A 194 -4.34 -24.69 -3.10
N GLU A 195 -4.28 -23.42 -3.52
CA GLU A 195 -4.06 -23.01 -4.91
C GLU A 195 -2.57 -23.03 -5.25
N ALA A 196 -2.23 -23.46 -6.48
CA ALA A 196 -0.85 -23.47 -6.96
C ALA A 196 -0.25 -22.06 -7.02
N ILE A 197 1.00 -21.91 -6.58
CA ILE A 197 1.80 -20.72 -6.82
C ILE A 197 2.38 -20.84 -8.23
N PRO A 198 2.25 -19.83 -9.10
CA PRO A 198 2.81 -19.89 -10.45
C PRO A 198 4.34 -20.01 -10.45
N GLU A 199 4.88 -20.58 -11.50
CA GLU A 199 6.32 -20.53 -11.78
C GLU A 199 6.79 -19.09 -11.99
N GLY A 200 8.10 -18.83 -11.80
CA GLY A 200 8.68 -17.50 -12.02
C GLY A 200 8.37 -16.48 -10.92
N VAL A 201 7.87 -16.91 -9.76
CA VAL A 201 7.57 -16.03 -8.61
C VAL A 201 8.66 -16.07 -7.55
N MET A 202 9.21 -17.24 -7.27
CA MET A 202 10.11 -17.47 -6.14
C MET A 202 11.34 -18.30 -6.54
N LEU A 203 12.44 -18.05 -5.82
CA LEU A 203 13.59 -18.96 -5.76
C LEU A 203 13.72 -19.54 -4.35
N ASP A 204 14.21 -20.76 -4.27
CA ASP A 204 14.69 -21.33 -3.00
C ASP A 204 16.02 -20.68 -2.57
N ALA A 205 16.54 -21.06 -1.42
CA ALA A 205 17.80 -20.53 -0.89
C ALA A 205 19.05 -20.94 -1.69
N ARG A 206 18.91 -21.86 -2.65
CA ARG A 206 19.99 -22.31 -3.55
C ARG A 206 19.91 -21.61 -4.92
N GLY A 207 18.91 -20.75 -5.10
CA GLY A 207 18.67 -20.05 -6.37
C GLY A 207 17.85 -20.83 -7.40
N ASN A 208 17.28 -21.99 -7.03
CA ASN A 208 16.43 -22.76 -7.94
C ASN A 208 15.00 -22.19 -7.92
N PRO A 209 14.32 -22.12 -9.08
CA PRO A 209 12.90 -21.82 -9.12
C PRO A 209 12.09 -22.78 -8.24
N THR A 210 11.14 -22.23 -7.47
CA THR A 210 10.25 -23.03 -6.63
C THR A 210 8.84 -22.48 -6.62
N THR A 211 7.85 -23.38 -6.56
CA THR A 211 6.44 -23.10 -6.32
C THR A 211 6.01 -23.54 -4.93
N ASP A 212 6.92 -24.17 -4.16
CA ASP A 212 6.67 -24.60 -2.80
C ASP A 212 6.99 -23.49 -1.79
N PHE A 213 5.94 -22.97 -1.15
CA PHE A 213 6.06 -21.92 -0.14
C PHE A 213 6.85 -22.36 1.10
N LYS A 214 6.85 -23.64 1.46
CA LYS A 214 7.62 -24.15 2.60
C LYS A 214 9.11 -24.07 2.30
N THR A 215 9.51 -24.53 1.10
CA THR A 215 10.89 -24.43 0.61
C THR A 215 11.36 -22.97 0.51
N PHE A 216 10.50 -22.07 0.03
CA PHE A 216 10.77 -20.62 0.02
C PHE A 216 10.94 -20.05 1.43
N ARG A 217 10.13 -20.47 2.41
CA ARG A 217 10.18 -19.96 3.79
C ARG A 217 11.45 -20.37 4.52
N GLY A 218 12.03 -21.52 4.18
CA GLY A 218 13.26 -22.09 4.79
C GLY A 218 13.18 -22.35 6.29
N PRO A 219 14.26 -22.45 7.04
CA PRO A 219 15.62 -21.89 6.86
C PRO A 219 16.55 -22.78 6.00
N PRO A 220 17.46 -22.19 5.17
CA PRO A 220 17.58 -20.78 4.86
C PRO A 220 16.45 -20.28 3.94
N ARG A 221 16.15 -18.97 3.98
CA ARG A 221 15.02 -18.39 3.29
C ARG A 221 15.33 -18.06 1.84
N GLY A 222 14.40 -18.36 0.93
CA GLY A 222 14.45 -17.95 -0.48
C GLY A 222 14.09 -16.49 -0.72
N VAL A 223 13.93 -16.11 -1.98
CA VAL A 223 13.65 -14.74 -2.43
C VAL A 223 12.53 -14.70 -3.48
N PHE A 224 11.83 -13.57 -3.57
CA PHE A 224 10.95 -13.27 -4.69
C PHE A 224 11.73 -12.85 -5.92
N LEU A 225 11.23 -13.23 -7.09
CA LEU A 225 11.64 -12.66 -8.36
C LEU A 225 10.94 -11.33 -8.62
N PRO A 226 11.57 -10.39 -9.36
CA PRO A 226 10.90 -9.17 -9.79
C PRO A 226 9.87 -9.47 -10.89
N PHE A 227 8.78 -8.70 -10.97
CA PHE A 227 7.81 -8.83 -12.04
C PHE A 227 8.48 -8.51 -13.39
N GLY A 228 8.04 -9.17 -14.49
CA GLY A 228 8.55 -8.86 -15.82
C GLY A 228 10.08 -8.92 -15.94
N SER A 229 10.76 -9.74 -15.11
CA SER A 229 12.19 -10.02 -15.19
C SER A 229 13.04 -8.75 -14.93
N TYR A 230 13.95 -8.37 -15.86
CA TYR A 230 14.83 -7.19 -15.73
C TYR A 230 14.06 -5.86 -15.61
N LYS A 231 12.84 -5.78 -16.17
CA LYS A 231 12.03 -4.54 -16.13
C LYS A 231 11.62 -4.22 -14.70
N GLY A 232 11.01 -5.18 -14.00
CA GLY A 232 10.63 -5.02 -12.61
C GLY A 232 11.83 -4.83 -11.68
N SER A 233 12.96 -5.51 -11.97
CA SER A 233 14.22 -5.28 -11.26
C SER A 233 14.69 -3.83 -11.40
N GLY A 234 14.64 -3.26 -12.61
CA GLY A 234 14.97 -1.86 -12.85
C GLY A 234 14.06 -0.90 -12.08
N VAL A 235 12.75 -1.14 -12.11
CA VAL A 235 11.77 -0.34 -11.34
C VAL A 235 12.03 -0.44 -9.85
N ALA A 236 12.35 -1.63 -9.31
CA ALA A 236 12.66 -1.83 -7.89
C ALA A 236 13.87 -0.99 -7.44
N LEU A 237 14.92 -0.93 -8.27
CA LEU A 237 16.10 -0.12 -7.97
C LEU A 237 15.80 1.39 -8.01
N VAL A 238 15.03 1.86 -9.00
CA VAL A 238 14.59 3.25 -9.05
C VAL A 238 13.73 3.61 -7.83
N THR A 239 12.83 2.73 -7.43
CA THR A 239 12.01 2.90 -6.23
C THR A 239 12.86 2.96 -4.96
N GLU A 240 13.91 2.12 -4.86
CA GLU A 240 14.89 2.16 -3.76
C GLU A 240 15.63 3.50 -3.71
N ILE A 241 15.99 4.05 -4.87
CA ILE A 241 16.66 5.36 -4.97
C ILE A 241 15.70 6.48 -4.54
N LEU A 242 14.49 6.53 -5.08
CA LEU A 242 13.53 7.62 -4.80
C LEU A 242 13.02 7.57 -3.36
N GLY A 243 12.53 6.40 -2.93
CA GLY A 243 11.97 6.24 -1.59
C GLY A 243 13.05 6.16 -0.51
N GLY A 244 14.15 5.47 -0.76
CA GLY A 244 15.21 5.22 0.22
C GLY A 244 16.30 6.27 0.24
N ILE A 245 17.05 6.38 -0.85
CA ILE A 245 18.26 7.22 -0.88
C ILE A 245 17.90 8.71 -0.90
N LEU A 246 17.01 9.13 -1.80
CA LEU A 246 16.62 10.53 -1.96
C LEU A 246 15.93 11.08 -0.70
N SER A 247 15.15 10.27 0.00
CA SER A 247 14.49 10.66 1.25
C SER A 247 15.47 10.79 2.44
N GLY A 248 16.67 10.23 2.31
CA GLY A 248 17.61 10.10 3.41
C GLY A 248 17.30 8.94 4.37
N ASN A 249 16.35 8.05 4.02
CA ASN A 249 16.06 6.85 4.81
C ASN A 249 17.17 5.79 4.70
N GLY A 250 18.01 5.90 3.67
CA GLY A 250 19.06 4.94 3.33
C GLY A 250 18.52 3.76 2.51
N LEU A 251 19.31 2.69 2.43
CA LEU A 251 18.92 1.46 1.75
C LEU A 251 18.02 0.61 2.65
N GLY A 252 17.03 -0.05 2.08
CA GLY A 252 16.15 -0.97 2.81
C GLY A 252 16.92 -2.00 3.65
N LYS A 253 18.07 -2.49 3.13
CA LYS A 253 18.94 -3.44 3.85
C LYS A 253 19.40 -2.95 5.24
N ASN A 254 19.50 -1.64 5.45
CA ASN A 254 19.94 -1.06 6.73
C ASN A 254 18.95 -1.33 7.88
N TRP A 255 17.74 -1.79 7.53
CA TRP A 255 16.63 -2.04 8.44
C TRP A 255 16.29 -3.52 8.62
N TRP A 256 16.88 -4.43 7.78
CA TRP A 256 16.51 -5.86 7.80
C TRP A 256 16.69 -6.54 9.16
N ASP A 257 17.81 -6.26 9.82
CA ASP A 257 18.16 -6.88 11.10
C ASP A 257 17.59 -6.11 12.32
N LYS A 258 16.92 -4.98 12.05
CA LYS A 258 16.32 -4.10 13.06
C LYS A 258 14.79 -4.23 13.11
N GLY A 259 14.23 -5.36 12.65
CA GLY A 259 12.79 -5.52 12.59
C GLY A 259 12.08 -4.70 11.50
N GLY A 260 12.78 -4.30 10.44
CA GLY A 260 12.49 -3.29 9.41
C GLY A 260 11.12 -3.26 8.71
N HIS A 261 10.16 -4.07 9.16
CA HIS A 261 8.80 -4.05 8.62
C HIS A 261 8.04 -2.74 8.89
N GLY A 262 8.48 -1.98 9.90
CA GLY A 262 7.86 -0.72 10.32
C GLY A 262 8.56 0.53 9.81
N VAL A 263 9.63 0.44 9.01
CA VAL A 263 10.38 1.62 8.55
C VAL A 263 10.42 1.69 7.04
N ASN A 264 9.82 2.74 6.49
CA ASN A 264 9.76 3.02 5.07
C ASN A 264 10.39 4.38 4.75
N GLY A 265 11.05 4.43 3.60
CA GLY A 265 11.35 5.67 2.91
C GLY A 265 10.34 5.85 1.76
N VAL A 266 9.76 7.03 1.62
CA VAL A 266 8.66 7.27 0.67
C VAL A 266 8.96 8.46 -0.21
N PHE A 267 8.61 8.36 -1.47
CA PHE A 267 8.57 9.45 -2.44
C PHE A 267 7.11 9.68 -2.86
N LEU A 268 6.64 10.92 -2.76
CA LEU A 268 5.31 11.34 -3.16
C LEU A 268 5.41 12.57 -4.06
N GLN A 269 4.62 12.59 -5.13
CA GLN A 269 4.58 13.69 -6.07
C GLN A 269 3.15 13.95 -6.55
N ALA A 270 2.80 15.22 -6.71
CA ALA A 270 1.57 15.66 -7.34
C ALA A 270 1.88 16.68 -8.43
N PHE A 271 1.19 16.59 -9.57
CA PHE A 271 1.27 17.54 -10.68
C PHE A 271 -0.10 18.15 -10.91
N ALA A 272 -0.19 19.48 -10.92
CA ALA A 272 -1.40 20.17 -11.32
C ALA A 272 -1.62 20.05 -12.83
N VAL A 273 -2.69 19.42 -13.25
CA VAL A 273 -3.02 19.27 -14.68
C VAL A 273 -3.21 20.65 -15.34
N GLU A 274 -3.71 21.61 -14.59
CA GLU A 274 -4.00 22.98 -15.08
C GLU A 274 -2.76 23.76 -15.52
N GLU A 275 -1.56 23.36 -15.07
CA GLU A 275 -0.30 23.93 -15.58
C GLU A 275 0.00 23.54 -17.03
N PHE A 276 -0.63 22.49 -17.54
CA PHE A 276 -0.38 21.98 -18.89
C PHE A 276 -1.57 22.19 -19.83
N GLN A 277 -2.79 22.07 -19.32
CA GLN A 277 -4.03 22.26 -20.07
C GLN A 277 -5.21 22.43 -19.12
N ALA A 278 -6.33 22.94 -19.64
CA ALA A 278 -7.57 23.04 -18.87
C ALA A 278 -8.00 21.65 -18.36
N LEU A 279 -8.37 21.56 -17.08
CA LEU A 279 -8.73 20.30 -16.41
C LEU A 279 -9.90 19.59 -17.10
N ASP A 280 -10.90 20.33 -17.58
CA ASP A 280 -12.03 19.78 -18.33
C ASP A 280 -11.60 19.12 -19.64
N SER A 281 -10.69 19.77 -20.38
CA SER A 281 -10.14 19.20 -21.62
C SER A 281 -9.33 17.92 -21.34
N PHE A 282 -8.60 17.90 -20.23
CA PHE A 282 -7.88 16.69 -19.79
C PHE A 282 -8.85 15.55 -19.46
N TYR A 283 -9.92 15.83 -18.72
CA TYR A 283 -10.95 14.84 -18.40
C TYR A 283 -11.61 14.26 -19.66
N ASP A 284 -11.93 15.10 -20.64
CA ASP A 284 -12.51 14.65 -21.90
C ASP A 284 -11.58 13.66 -22.62
N LYS A 285 -10.27 13.92 -22.61
CA LYS A 285 -9.28 13.04 -23.23
C LYS A 285 -9.05 11.74 -22.43
N VAL A 286 -9.11 11.79 -21.11
CA VAL A 286 -9.07 10.58 -20.28
C VAL A 286 -10.32 9.72 -20.51
N ASP A 287 -11.50 10.34 -20.61
CA ASP A 287 -12.76 9.65 -20.90
C ASP A 287 -12.77 9.03 -22.32
N GLU A 288 -12.20 9.74 -23.31
CA GLU A 288 -11.98 9.21 -24.66
C GLU A 288 -11.08 7.96 -24.63
N LEU A 289 -9.94 8.03 -23.90
CA LEU A 289 -9.02 6.90 -23.73
C LEU A 289 -9.72 5.71 -23.05
N ILE A 290 -10.43 5.94 -21.95
CA ILE A 290 -11.20 4.91 -21.25
C ILE A 290 -12.20 4.24 -22.20
N SER A 291 -12.97 5.04 -22.95
CA SER A 291 -13.94 4.54 -23.90
C SER A 291 -13.29 3.75 -25.04
N PHE A 292 -12.17 4.24 -25.55
CA PHE A 292 -11.40 3.56 -26.57
C PHE A 292 -10.92 2.19 -26.08
N VAL A 293 -10.31 2.09 -24.90
CA VAL A 293 -9.84 0.83 -24.33
C VAL A 293 -11.01 -0.14 -24.12
N LYS A 294 -12.11 0.34 -23.54
CA LYS A 294 -13.31 -0.47 -23.27
C LYS A 294 -14.01 -0.96 -24.52
N SER A 295 -13.89 -0.25 -25.65
CA SER A 295 -14.48 -0.66 -26.93
C SER A 295 -13.69 -1.76 -27.64
N ARG A 296 -12.48 -2.10 -27.19
CA ARG A 296 -11.68 -3.15 -27.82
C ARG A 296 -12.21 -4.54 -27.46
N LYS A 297 -12.01 -5.50 -28.38
CA LYS A 297 -12.45 -6.88 -28.18
C LYS A 297 -11.62 -7.54 -27.07
N PRO A 298 -12.26 -8.12 -26.03
CA PRO A 298 -11.55 -8.89 -25.02
C PRO A 298 -10.87 -10.14 -25.60
N ALA A 299 -9.76 -10.56 -24.99
CA ALA A 299 -9.12 -11.83 -25.33
C ALA A 299 -10.00 -13.03 -24.89
N PRO A 300 -9.81 -14.24 -25.50
CA PRO A 300 -10.48 -15.44 -25.02
C PRO A 300 -10.31 -15.65 -23.51
N GLY A 301 -11.40 -15.97 -22.82
CA GLY A 301 -11.42 -16.13 -21.35
C GLY A 301 -11.73 -14.84 -20.57
N TYR A 302 -11.79 -13.70 -21.22
CA TYR A 302 -12.20 -12.42 -20.60
C TYR A 302 -13.52 -11.94 -21.15
N GLN A 303 -14.39 -11.43 -20.29
CA GLN A 303 -15.67 -10.82 -20.70
C GLN A 303 -15.51 -9.34 -21.07
N GLU A 304 -14.52 -8.66 -20.49
CA GLU A 304 -14.23 -7.24 -20.72
C GLU A 304 -12.74 -6.94 -20.45
N ILE A 305 -12.29 -5.75 -20.86
CA ILE A 305 -10.96 -5.21 -20.56
C ILE A 305 -11.07 -4.35 -19.30
N PHE A 306 -10.22 -4.62 -18.31
CA PHE A 306 -10.18 -3.87 -17.07
C PHE A 306 -9.14 -2.76 -17.10
N LEU A 307 -9.49 -1.62 -16.51
CA LEU A 307 -8.58 -0.51 -16.27
C LEU A 307 -7.97 -0.60 -14.86
N PRO A 308 -6.77 -0.02 -14.63
CA PRO A 308 -6.18 0.01 -13.30
C PRO A 308 -7.11 0.67 -12.27
N GLY A 309 -7.30 0.01 -11.13
CA GLY A 309 -8.20 0.43 -10.06
C GLY A 309 -9.68 0.05 -10.23
N GLU A 310 -10.10 -0.37 -11.41
CA GLU A 310 -11.53 -0.68 -11.69
C GLU A 310 -12.04 -1.87 -10.86
N MET A 311 -11.27 -2.97 -10.80
CA MET A 311 -11.65 -4.14 -10.02
C MET A 311 -11.77 -3.84 -8.53
N ALA A 312 -10.89 -3.00 -8.00
CA ALA A 312 -10.93 -2.58 -6.61
C ALA A 312 -12.21 -1.78 -6.30
N ARG A 313 -12.59 -0.84 -7.17
CA ARG A 313 -13.83 -0.06 -7.01
C ARG A 313 -15.08 -0.93 -7.12
N ARG A 314 -15.12 -1.89 -8.05
CA ARG A 314 -16.25 -2.84 -8.18
C ARG A 314 -16.40 -3.70 -6.92
N ARG A 315 -15.27 -4.18 -6.40
CA ARG A 315 -15.29 -4.97 -5.16
C ARG A 315 -15.74 -4.14 -3.97
N GLU A 316 -15.30 -2.90 -3.86
CA GLU A 316 -15.76 -1.97 -2.83
C GLU A 316 -17.26 -1.77 -2.89
N ALA A 317 -17.83 -1.46 -4.06
CA ALA A 317 -19.27 -1.32 -4.24
C ALA A 317 -20.03 -2.59 -3.83
N GLN A 318 -19.57 -3.76 -4.27
CA GLN A 318 -20.16 -5.04 -3.91
C GLN A 318 -20.09 -5.30 -2.39
N GLN A 319 -18.95 -5.05 -1.75
CA GLN A 319 -18.80 -5.31 -0.31
C GLN A 319 -19.51 -4.28 0.57
N LEU A 320 -19.76 -3.07 0.09
CA LEU A 320 -20.62 -2.11 0.78
C LEU A 320 -22.08 -2.59 0.86
N GLU A 321 -22.54 -3.32 -0.16
CA GLU A 321 -23.90 -3.90 -0.17
C GLU A 321 -23.97 -5.23 0.60
N GLN A 322 -22.97 -6.09 0.44
CA GLN A 322 -23.01 -7.48 0.90
C GLN A 322 -22.29 -7.72 2.24
N GLY A 323 -21.63 -6.69 2.76
CA GLY A 323 -20.75 -6.78 3.93
C GLY A 323 -19.28 -7.04 3.56
N VAL A 324 -18.38 -6.53 4.41
CA VAL A 324 -16.93 -6.64 4.27
C VAL A 324 -16.48 -8.05 4.63
N GLU A 325 -15.77 -8.71 3.72
CA GLU A 325 -15.28 -10.08 3.91
C GLU A 325 -13.97 -10.10 4.72
N ILE A 326 -14.00 -10.79 5.86
CA ILE A 326 -12.84 -11.05 6.72
C ILE A 326 -12.67 -12.56 6.87
N ASP A 327 -11.46 -13.05 6.73
CA ASP A 327 -11.18 -14.46 6.97
C ASP A 327 -11.23 -14.81 8.47
N GLU A 328 -11.55 -16.06 8.76
CA GLU A 328 -11.79 -16.54 10.13
C GLU A 328 -10.54 -16.44 11.02
N ALA A 329 -9.36 -16.64 10.45
CA ALA A 329 -8.10 -16.53 11.20
C ALA A 329 -7.81 -15.08 11.59
N THR A 330 -7.99 -14.14 10.66
CA THR A 330 -7.92 -12.69 10.95
C THR A 330 -8.92 -12.32 12.01
N TRP A 331 -10.20 -12.76 11.87
CA TRP A 331 -11.24 -12.46 12.84
C TRP A 331 -10.92 -12.98 14.23
N ALA A 332 -10.46 -14.23 14.35
CA ALA A 332 -10.05 -14.82 15.62
C ALA A 332 -8.93 -14.04 16.31
N ASN A 333 -7.94 -13.53 15.53
CA ASN A 333 -6.88 -12.67 16.05
C ASN A 333 -7.41 -11.32 16.56
N LEU A 334 -8.38 -10.71 15.86
CA LEU A 334 -9.02 -9.47 16.31
C LEU A 334 -9.85 -9.66 17.57
N LEU A 335 -10.54 -10.80 17.71
CA LEU A 335 -11.30 -11.14 18.93
C LEU A 335 -10.37 -11.33 20.13
N ARG A 336 -9.26 -12.03 19.96
CA ARG A 336 -8.25 -12.19 21.00
C ARG A 336 -7.73 -10.83 21.46
N LEU A 337 -7.34 -9.97 20.52
CA LEU A 337 -6.88 -8.63 20.81
C LEU A 337 -7.95 -7.78 21.51
N ALA A 338 -9.21 -7.88 21.11
CA ALA A 338 -10.32 -7.19 21.78
C ALA A 338 -10.45 -7.61 23.24
N SER A 339 -10.28 -8.91 23.52
CA SER A 339 -10.27 -9.45 24.90
C SER A 339 -9.09 -8.93 25.72
N GLU A 340 -7.88 -8.87 25.13
CA GLU A 340 -6.66 -8.35 25.76
C GLU A 340 -6.80 -6.86 26.10
N LEU A 341 -7.55 -6.09 25.28
CA LEU A 341 -7.80 -4.65 25.45
C LEU A 341 -9.10 -4.32 26.21
N ASP A 342 -9.82 -5.29 26.78
CA ASP A 342 -11.15 -5.15 27.43
C ASP A 342 -12.21 -4.45 26.55
N ILE A 343 -12.20 -4.70 25.24
CA ILE A 343 -13.16 -4.14 24.28
C ILE A 343 -14.34 -5.10 24.17
N ARG A 344 -15.50 -4.70 24.71
CA ARG A 344 -16.70 -5.56 24.81
C ARG A 344 -17.64 -5.45 23.61
N GLU A 345 -17.63 -4.32 22.92
CA GLU A 345 -18.50 -4.12 21.76
C GLU A 345 -17.88 -4.69 20.48
N VAL A 346 -18.17 -5.93 20.22
CA VAL A 346 -17.69 -6.69 19.06
C VAL A 346 -18.82 -6.82 18.04
N PRO A 347 -18.59 -6.48 16.75
CA PRO A 347 -19.62 -6.68 15.72
C PRO A 347 -19.89 -8.16 15.49
N LYS A 348 -21.14 -8.49 15.21
CA LYS A 348 -21.53 -9.85 14.80
C LYS A 348 -21.40 -9.98 13.29
N PRO A 349 -20.96 -11.12 12.79
CA PRO A 349 -21.08 -11.42 11.37
C PRO A 349 -22.55 -11.32 10.92
N ALA A 350 -22.75 -10.83 9.68
CA ALA A 350 -24.06 -10.72 9.05
C ALA A 350 -24.57 -12.10 8.56
#